data_b01d740846e798677dad2bc544123cf5
#
_entry.id   b01d740846e798677dad2bc544123cf5
#
_cell.length_a   1.000
_cell.length_b   1.000
_cell.length_c   1.000
_cell.angle_alpha   90.00
_cell.angle_beta   90.00
_cell.angle_gamma   90.00
#
_symmetry.space_group_name_H-M   'P 1'
#
loop_
_entity.id
_entity.type
_entity.pdbx_description
1 polymer ?
#
loop_
_entity_poly.entity_id
_entity_poly.type
_entity_poly.pdbx_seq_one_letter_code
_entity_poly.pdbx_strand_id
1 'polypeptide(L)' 'MKNTALNLQDLFLNNARKERVPVTIFLMNGVQIKGYVKGFDSYIVLLESENRQQNLIYKHAVSTIVPGKNINLQNANQK' A
#
# COMPACT_ATOMS: atom_id res chain seq x y z
N MET A 1 -5.23 21.16 10.84
CA MET A 1 -5.30 20.78 10.65
C MET A 1 -5.21 20.12 10.07
N LYS A 2 -5.21 20.08 9.88
CA LYS A 2 -5.32 19.50 9.39
C LYS A 2 -4.94 18.59 9.04
N ASN A 3 -4.57 17.99 9.20
CA ASN A 3 -4.25 17.21 8.86
C ASN A 3 -4.52 16.23 8.20
N THR A 4 -4.94 16.02 8.51
CA THR A 4 -5.73 15.21 7.63
C THR A 4 -5.00 14.73 6.44
N ALA A 5 -4.16 15.51 5.94
CA ALA A 5 -3.39 15.11 4.77
C ALA A 5 -2.50 13.94 5.07
N LEU A 6 -2.25 13.71 6.33
CA LEU A 6 -1.32 12.64 6.69
C LEU A 6 -2.07 11.39 7.09
N ASN A 7 -2.80 10.88 6.12
CA ASN A 7 -3.43 9.60 6.25
C ASN A 7 -2.36 8.53 6.36
N LEU A 8 -2.38 7.77 7.42
CA LEU A 8 -1.36 6.75 7.66
C LEU A 8 -1.34 5.71 6.55
N GLN A 9 -2.51 5.36 6.05
CA GLN A 9 -2.62 4.41 4.96
C GLN A 9 -1.90 4.92 3.72
N ASP A 10 -2.12 6.17 3.37
CA ASP A 10 -1.50 6.73 2.20
C ASP A 10 0.01 6.87 2.39
N LEU A 11 0.43 7.21 3.60
CA LEU A 11 1.85 7.31 3.90
C LEU A 11 2.51 5.95 3.72
N PHE A 12 1.88 4.90 4.23
CA PHE A 12 2.40 3.55 4.11
C PHE A 12 2.53 3.17 2.63
N LEU A 13 1.46 3.39 1.86
CA LEU A 13 1.47 3.02 0.46
C LEU A 13 2.49 3.81 -0.35
N ASN A 14 2.61 5.09 -0.04
CA ASN A 14 3.56 5.92 -0.74
C ASN A 14 4.99 5.48 -0.47
N ASN A 15 5.30 5.17 0.77
CA ASN A 15 6.65 4.73 1.12
C ASN A 15 6.95 3.36 0.55
N ALA A 16 5.98 2.46 0.55
CA ALA A 16 6.17 1.16 -0.08
C ALA A 16 6.48 1.32 -1.56
N ARG A 17 5.79 2.26 -2.21
CA ARG A 17 6.03 2.51 -3.62
C ARG A 17 7.41 3.12 -3.86
N LYS A 18 7.76 4.13 -3.09
CA LYS A 18 9.03 4.82 -3.27
C LYS A 18 10.22 3.91 -3.01
N GLU A 19 10.11 3.10 -1.99
CA GLU A 19 11.22 2.24 -1.60
C GLU A 19 11.19 0.89 -2.27
N ARG A 20 10.19 0.66 -3.11
CA ARG A 20 10.04 -0.57 -3.87
C ARG A 20 10.02 -1.79 -2.97
N VAL A 21 9.26 -1.69 -1.90
CA VAL A 21 9.09 -2.79 -0.96
C VAL A 21 7.91 -3.63 -1.42
N PRO A 22 8.11 -4.92 -1.65
CA PRO A 22 6.97 -5.76 -2.03
C PRO A 22 6.01 -5.89 -0.88
N VAL A 23 4.73 -5.95 -1.20
CA VAL A 23 3.69 -6.09 -0.18
C VAL A 23 2.80 -7.27 -0.54
N THR A 24 2.18 -7.85 0.48
CA THR A 24 1.14 -8.85 0.29
C THR A 24 -0.17 -8.24 0.78
N ILE A 25 -1.14 -8.17 -0.10
CA ILE A 25 -2.44 -7.61 0.22
C ILE A 25 -3.41 -8.76 0.47
N PHE A 26 -4.00 -8.77 1.66
CA PHE A 26 -4.99 -9.77 2.04
C PHE A 26 -6.36 -9.14 1.84
N LEU A 27 -7.18 -9.78 1.03
CA LEU A 27 -8.52 -9.30 0.77
C LEU A 27 -9.49 -9.86 1.80
N MET A 28 -10.64 -9.23 1.90
CA MET A 28 -11.65 -9.65 2.87
C MET A 28 -12.11 -11.09 2.68
N ASN A 29 -12.03 -11.58 1.45
CA ASN A 29 -12.43 -12.96 1.15
C ASN A 29 -11.29 -13.96 1.33
N GLY A 30 -10.14 -13.51 1.85
CA GLY A 30 -9.02 -14.40 2.11
C GLY A 30 -8.02 -14.54 0.99
N VAL A 31 -8.29 -13.94 -0.15
CA VAL A 31 -7.34 -14.00 -1.27
C VAL A 31 -6.12 -13.14 -0.95
N GLN A 32 -4.95 -13.61 -1.33
CA GLN A 32 -3.70 -12.89 -1.14
C GLN A 32 -3.12 -12.49 -2.49
N ILE A 33 -2.68 -11.24 -2.59
CA ILE A 33 -2.09 -10.73 -3.82
C ILE A 33 -0.77 -10.07 -3.45
N LYS A 34 0.31 -10.52 -4.08
CA LYS A 34 1.63 -10.02 -3.76
C LYS A 34 2.20 -9.21 -4.91
N GLY A 35 2.88 -8.13 -4.61
CA GLY A 35 3.50 -7.33 -5.64
C GLY A 35 4.00 -6.01 -5.10
N TYR A 36 4.27 -5.10 -6.03
CA TYR A 36 4.77 -3.77 -5.71
C TYR A 36 3.69 -2.73 -5.95
N VAL A 37 3.59 -1.78 -5.05
CA VAL A 37 2.63 -0.69 -5.21
C VAL A 37 3.12 0.21 -6.34
N LYS A 38 2.33 0.36 -7.38
CA LYS A 38 2.68 1.22 -8.49
C LYS A 38 1.95 2.57 -8.42
N GLY A 39 0.83 2.59 -7.74
CA GLY A 39 0.07 3.82 -7.56
C GLY A 39 -1.13 3.55 -6.70
N PHE A 40 -1.79 4.61 -6.28
CA PHE A 40 -3.01 4.48 -5.50
C PHE A 40 -3.73 5.82 -5.46
N ASP A 41 -4.99 5.78 -5.13
CA ASP A 41 -5.74 7.01 -4.88
C ASP A 41 -6.67 6.77 -3.69
N SER A 42 -7.73 7.56 -3.58
CA SER A 42 -8.61 7.46 -2.42
C SER A 42 -9.32 6.12 -2.33
N TYR A 43 -9.49 5.43 -3.45
CA TYR A 43 -10.33 4.23 -3.49
C TYR A 43 -9.62 2.98 -3.90
N ILE A 44 -8.52 3.08 -4.62
CA ILE A 44 -7.89 1.91 -5.21
C ILE A 44 -6.39 1.92 -4.99
N VAL A 45 -5.81 0.72 -5.12
CA VAL A 45 -4.37 0.51 -5.12
C VAL A 45 -4.03 -0.27 -6.37
N LEU A 46 -3.05 0.20 -7.12
CA LEU A 46 -2.55 -0.52 -8.28
C LEU A 46 -1.30 -1.29 -7.87
N LEU A 47 -1.37 -2.59 -8.00
CA LEU A 47 -0.29 -3.49 -7.59
C LEU A 47 0.24 -4.23 -8.82
N GLU A 48 1.55 -4.33 -8.93
CA GLU A 48 2.15 -5.05 -10.05
C GLU A 48 2.98 -6.21 -9.50
N SER A 49 2.67 -7.41 -9.97
CA SER A 49 3.40 -8.59 -9.53
C SER A 49 4.73 -8.70 -10.27
N GLU A 50 5.55 -9.67 -9.88
CA GLU A 50 6.87 -9.83 -10.47
C GLU A 50 6.80 -10.15 -11.96
N ASN A 51 5.75 -10.82 -12.39
CA ASN A 51 5.61 -11.13 -13.80
C ASN A 51 4.90 -10.02 -14.57
N ARG A 52 4.84 -8.82 -13.97
CA ARG A 52 4.30 -7.65 -14.62
C ARG A 52 2.77 -7.67 -14.74
N GLN A 53 2.12 -8.56 -14.05
CA GLN A 53 0.66 -8.56 -14.04
C GLN A 53 0.18 -7.46 -13.11
N GLN A 54 -0.72 -6.64 -13.60
CA GLN A 54 -1.26 -5.53 -12.82
C GLN A 54 -2.60 -5.91 -12.21
N ASN A 55 -2.79 -5.53 -10.97
CA ASN A 55 -4.04 -5.76 -10.25
C ASN A 55 -4.53 -4.44 -9.69
N LEU A 56 -5.77 -4.12 -9.98
CA LEU A 56 -6.40 -2.93 -9.44
C LEU A 56 -7.28 -3.39 -8.29
N ILE A 57 -6.97 -2.93 -7.10
CA ILE A 57 -7.59 -3.46 -5.89
C ILE A 57 -8.33 -2.34 -5.18
N TYR A 58 -9.61 -2.56 -4.88
CA TYR A 58 -10.39 -1.57 -4.14
C TYR A 58 -10.02 -1.61 -2.68
N LYS A 59 -9.74 -0.45 -2.12
CA LYS A 59 -9.27 -0.36 -0.75
C LYS A 59 -10.24 -0.96 0.25
N HIS A 60 -11.54 -0.81 0.03
CA HIS A 60 -12.48 -1.35 1.01
C HIS A 60 -12.64 -2.86 0.91
N ALA A 61 -12.01 -3.49 -0.07
CA ALA A 61 -11.96 -4.95 -0.11
C ALA A 61 -10.70 -5.48 0.57
N VAL A 62 -9.83 -4.61 1.05
CA VAL A 62 -8.56 -5.00 1.65
C VAL A 62 -8.75 -5.17 3.15
N SER A 63 -8.26 -6.31 3.65
CA SER A 63 -8.24 -6.57 5.08
C SER A 63 -6.94 -6.09 5.70
N THR A 64 -5.83 -6.45 5.08
CA THR A 64 -4.51 -6.16 5.64
C THR A 64 -3.49 -6.07 4.50
N ILE A 65 -2.49 -5.23 4.70
CA ILE A 65 -1.35 -5.16 3.78
C ILE A 65 -0.10 -5.40 4.59
N VAL A 66 0.66 -6.42 4.22
CA VAL A 66 1.88 -6.80 4.94
C VAL A 66 3.08 -6.50 4.06
N PRO A 67 3.98 -5.61 4.48
CA PRO A 67 5.17 -5.32 3.69
C PRO A 67 6.21 -6.42 3.87
N GLY A 68 7.06 -6.59 2.87
CA GLY A 68 8.13 -7.57 2.92
C GLY A 68 9.23 -7.18 3.88
N LYS A 69 9.31 -5.91 4.21
CA LYS A 69 10.18 -5.42 5.27
C LYS A 69 9.51 -4.21 5.88
N ASN A 70 10.00 -3.78 7.02
CA ASN A 70 9.38 -2.66 7.71
C ASN A 70 9.44 -1.40 6.87
N ILE A 71 8.32 -0.71 6.85
CA ILE A 71 8.21 0.57 6.17
C ILE A 71 8.46 1.65 7.20
N ASN A 72 9.37 2.56 6.91
CA ASN A 72 9.66 3.65 7.82
C ASN A 72 8.58 4.71 7.70
N LEU A 73 7.80 4.86 8.75
CA LEU A 73 6.72 5.83 8.78
C LEU A 73 7.07 7.07 9.56
N GLN A 74 8.28 7.16 10.05
CA GLN A 74 8.67 8.29 10.88
C GLN A 74 8.75 9.58 10.11
N ASN A 75 8.88 9.51 8.82
CA ASN A 75 8.93 10.73 8.03
C ASN A 75 7.71 11.60 8.26
N ALA A 76 6.62 10.99 8.65
CA ALA A 76 5.42 11.74 8.89
C ALA A 76 5.56 12.60 10.13
N ASN A 77 6.45 12.19 11.03
CA ASN A 77 6.55 12.86 12.29
C ASN A 77 7.65 13.82 12.35
N GLN A 78 8.42 13.87 11.49
CA GLN A 78 9.57 14.58 11.56
C GLN A 78 9.59 15.83 11.92
N LYS A 79 9.51 15.64 12.65
CA LYS A 79 9.19 16.45 13.19
C LYS A 79 9.68 16.87 13.24
#